data_ef4ed99e8f8da1e43826e9d7256830d3
#
_entry.id   ef4ed99e8f8da1e43826e9d7256830d3
#
_cell.length_a   1.000
_cell.length_b   1.000
_cell.length_c   1.000
_cell.angle_alpha   90.00
_cell.angle_beta   90.00
_cell.angle_gamma   90.00
#
_symmetry.space_group_name_H-M   'P 1'
#
loop_
_entity.id
_entity.type
_entity.pdbx_description
1 polymer ?
#
loop_
_entity_poly.entity_id
_entity_poly.type
_entity_poly.pdbx_seq_one_letter_code
_entity_poly.pdbx_strand_id
1 'polypeptide(L)'
;GGPRRLAHGVFSAVIRGPAKLPAAPTLPALAEARWQAAWPDRVAAIAAGLADPPPIDLTLRDPDATAEWAERLGGVSLMSGHVRLPRAGAVEALPGFGEGAWWVQDLAATVPARLLGQGEGRRALDLCAAPGGKTMQLAAAGWDVTALDKSARRLDRLRENLKRTGLEAQVVAADALAWQPEEPFDAILLDAPCTATGTCRRHPDVLHRLPAIDELAALQRSMLARAAEWLRPGGVLAYAVCSLEPEEGEEQARAFTALAPDAIAAEELPAGVVPTPEGWLRSDPGMLADAGGIDGFFAARWRKV
;
A
#
# COMPACT_ATOMS: atom_id res chain seq x y z
N GLY A 1 14.83 31.26 -3.94
CA GLY A 1 14.10 32.12 -4.15
C GLY A 1 12.71 32.25 -4.71
N GLY A 2 12.56 32.46 -6.02
CA GLY A 2 11.28 32.82 -6.66
C GLY A 2 10.10 31.90 -6.42
N PRO A 3 10.21 30.57 -6.62
CA PRO A 3 9.08 29.66 -6.44
C PRO A 3 8.49 29.64 -5.02
N ARG A 4 9.33 29.74 -3.98
CA ARG A 4 8.87 29.81 -2.59
C ARG A 4 8.09 31.08 -2.29
N ARG A 5 8.52 32.23 -2.82
CA ARG A 5 7.81 33.53 -2.65
C ARG A 5 6.45 33.51 -3.36
N LEU A 6 6.39 32.94 -4.57
CA LEU A 6 5.15 32.79 -5.31
C LEU A 6 4.17 31.89 -4.54
N ALA A 7 4.60 30.70 -4.10
CA ALA A 7 3.79 29.79 -3.30
C ALA A 7 3.28 30.48 -2.02
N HIS A 8 4.15 31.13 -1.26
CA HIS A 8 3.76 31.88 -0.07
C HIS A 8 2.74 32.98 -0.37
N GLY A 9 2.92 33.73 -1.45
CA GLY A 9 1.98 34.78 -1.88
C GLY A 9 0.60 34.20 -2.23
N VAL A 10 0.56 33.11 -3.01
CA VAL A 10 -0.69 32.43 -3.39
C VAL A 10 -1.40 31.88 -2.18
N PHE A 11 -0.73 31.11 -1.31
CA PHE A 11 -1.33 30.55 -0.08
C PHE A 11 -1.83 31.66 0.85
N SER A 12 -1.06 32.73 1.02
CA SER A 12 -1.49 33.86 1.85
C SER A 12 -2.71 34.59 1.29
N ALA A 13 -2.85 34.64 -0.03
CA ALA A 13 -4.03 35.22 -0.68
C ALA A 13 -5.26 34.34 -0.52
N VAL A 14 -5.10 33.01 -0.71
CA VAL A 14 -6.19 32.02 -0.51
C VAL A 14 -6.68 32.03 0.94
N ILE A 15 -5.78 32.02 1.92
CA ILE A 15 -6.15 32.00 3.36
C ILE A 15 -6.88 33.29 3.78
N ARG A 16 -6.49 34.43 3.21
CA ARG A 16 -7.12 35.75 3.52
C ARG A 16 -8.33 36.05 2.66
N GLY A 17 -8.55 35.29 1.60
CA GLY A 17 -9.69 35.48 0.70
C GLY A 17 -11.01 34.99 1.27
N PRO A 18 -12.15 35.47 0.75
CA PRO A 18 -13.49 35.04 1.17
C PRO A 18 -13.88 33.68 0.55
N ALA A 19 -12.96 32.98 -0.09
CA ALA A 19 -13.25 31.72 -0.77
C ALA A 19 -13.67 30.65 0.23
N LYS A 20 -14.94 30.23 0.17
CA LYS A 20 -15.41 29.02 0.88
C LYS A 20 -15.07 27.81 0.00
N LEU A 21 -14.24 26.93 0.52
CA LEU A 21 -14.01 25.65 -0.12
C LEU A 21 -15.28 24.77 0.02
N PRO A 22 -15.61 23.97 -1.00
CA PRO A 22 -16.67 22.97 -0.87
C PRO A 22 -16.35 21.95 0.22
N ALA A 23 -17.39 21.35 0.81
CA ALA A 23 -17.24 20.32 1.85
C ALA A 23 -16.49 19.08 1.34
N ALA A 24 -16.66 18.72 0.08
CA ALA A 24 -15.85 17.72 -0.60
C ALA A 24 -15.04 18.38 -1.73
N PRO A 25 -13.77 18.00 -1.95
CA PRO A 25 -12.99 18.47 -3.08
C PRO A 25 -13.64 18.08 -4.42
N THR A 26 -13.52 18.97 -5.40
CA THR A 26 -13.88 18.64 -6.78
C THR A 26 -12.81 17.73 -7.36
N LEU A 27 -13.21 16.57 -7.82
CA LEU A 27 -12.31 15.65 -8.50
C LEU A 27 -11.90 16.19 -9.87
N PRO A 28 -10.67 15.93 -10.37
CA PRO A 28 -10.32 16.18 -11.75
C PRO A 28 -11.27 15.43 -12.71
N ALA A 29 -11.75 16.11 -13.76
CA ALA A 29 -12.81 15.60 -14.63
C ALA A 29 -12.55 14.19 -15.19
N LEU A 30 -11.29 13.87 -15.52
CA LEU A 30 -10.92 12.56 -16.04
C LEU A 30 -11.06 11.47 -14.95
N ALA A 31 -10.55 11.72 -13.73
CA ALA A 31 -10.67 10.79 -12.62
C ALA A 31 -12.16 10.59 -12.22
N GLU A 32 -12.92 11.69 -12.15
CA GLU A 32 -14.35 11.64 -11.86
C GLU A 32 -15.12 10.80 -12.88
N ALA A 33 -14.89 11.03 -14.18
CA ALA A 33 -15.58 10.28 -15.25
C ALA A 33 -15.24 8.77 -15.20
N ARG A 34 -13.97 8.42 -14.96
CA ARG A 34 -13.57 7.01 -14.83
C ARG A 34 -14.18 6.35 -13.60
N TRP A 35 -14.13 7.00 -12.46
CA TRP A 35 -14.69 6.44 -11.23
C TRP A 35 -16.21 6.43 -11.23
N GLN A 36 -16.85 7.39 -11.93
CA GLN A 36 -18.31 7.35 -12.13
C GLN A 36 -18.73 6.14 -12.98
N ALA A 37 -17.90 5.72 -13.92
CA ALA A 37 -18.14 4.52 -14.71
C ALA A 37 -17.87 3.22 -13.92
N ALA A 38 -16.80 3.19 -13.12
CA ALA A 38 -16.36 1.99 -12.40
C ALA A 38 -17.08 1.80 -11.04
N TRP A 39 -17.28 2.90 -10.30
CA TRP A 39 -17.72 2.92 -8.90
C TRP A 39 -18.82 3.97 -8.67
N PRO A 40 -19.95 3.98 -9.43
CA PRO A 40 -20.94 5.06 -9.41
C PRO A 40 -21.46 5.39 -8.00
N ASP A 41 -21.68 4.37 -7.18
CA ASP A 41 -22.20 4.51 -5.82
C ASP A 41 -21.13 4.95 -4.81
N ARG A 42 -19.86 5.01 -5.21
CA ARG A 42 -18.72 5.30 -4.33
C ARG A 42 -18.10 6.68 -4.56
N VAL A 43 -18.26 7.28 -5.74
CA VAL A 43 -17.57 8.51 -6.14
C VAL A 43 -17.75 9.65 -5.13
N ALA A 44 -18.97 9.86 -4.66
CA ALA A 44 -19.25 10.90 -3.67
C ALA A 44 -18.53 10.64 -2.32
N ALA A 45 -18.51 9.40 -1.86
CA ALA A 45 -17.81 9.00 -0.64
C ALA A 45 -16.28 9.12 -0.79
N ILE A 46 -15.75 8.71 -1.96
CA ILE A 46 -14.32 8.87 -2.29
C ILE A 46 -13.93 10.35 -2.25
N ALA A 47 -14.70 11.23 -2.92
CA ALA A 47 -14.44 12.67 -2.91
C ALA A 47 -14.49 13.26 -1.50
N ALA A 48 -15.48 12.86 -0.69
CA ALA A 48 -15.58 13.28 0.71
C ALA A 48 -14.37 12.84 1.53
N GLY A 49 -13.86 11.63 1.30
CA GLY A 49 -12.66 11.10 1.98
C GLY A 49 -11.36 11.86 1.69
N LEU A 50 -11.37 12.75 0.68
CA LEU A 50 -10.23 13.62 0.35
C LEU A 50 -10.30 14.99 1.06
N ALA A 51 -11.39 15.28 1.78
CA ALA A 51 -11.59 16.60 2.39
C ALA A 51 -10.66 16.89 3.56
N ASP A 52 -10.36 15.86 4.34
CA ASP A 52 -9.51 15.96 5.53
C ASP A 52 -8.14 15.32 5.33
N PRO A 53 -7.09 15.90 5.94
CA PRO A 53 -5.78 15.27 5.94
C PRO A 53 -5.86 13.88 6.61
N PRO A 54 -5.29 12.85 5.98
CA PRO A 54 -5.32 11.49 6.53
C PRO A 54 -4.56 11.41 7.86
N PRO A 55 -4.96 10.52 8.77
CA PRO A 55 -4.20 10.20 9.97
C PRO A 55 -2.83 9.60 9.61
N ILE A 56 -1.97 9.47 10.62
CA ILE A 56 -0.71 8.76 10.48
C ILE A 56 -0.92 7.33 10.97
N ASP A 57 -0.73 6.38 10.09
CA ASP A 57 -0.75 4.96 10.41
C ASP A 57 0.67 4.43 10.60
N LEU A 58 0.86 3.65 11.64
CA LEU A 58 2.09 2.98 12.00
C LEU A 58 1.91 1.47 11.93
N THR A 59 2.87 0.81 11.31
CA THR A 59 2.99 -0.65 11.35
C THR A 59 4.04 -1.02 12.39
N LEU A 60 3.69 -1.89 13.31
CA LEU A 60 4.58 -2.33 14.38
C LEU A 60 5.46 -3.49 13.92
N ARG A 61 6.72 -3.49 14.39
CA ARG A 61 7.62 -4.62 14.21
C ARG A 61 7.13 -5.86 14.96
N ASP A 62 6.59 -5.66 16.16
CA ASP A 62 5.99 -6.70 16.98
C ASP A 62 4.47 -6.47 17.07
N PRO A 63 3.65 -7.28 16.40
CA PRO A 63 2.20 -7.13 16.43
C PRO A 63 1.59 -7.45 17.81
N ASP A 64 2.25 -8.20 18.68
CA ASP A 64 1.74 -8.52 20.00
C ASP A 64 1.81 -7.31 20.95
N ALA A 65 2.68 -6.34 20.65
CA ALA A 65 2.81 -5.09 21.40
C ALA A 65 1.77 -4.02 20.99
N THR A 66 0.72 -4.36 20.22
CA THR A 66 -0.25 -3.39 19.66
C THR A 66 -0.91 -2.53 20.73
N ALA A 67 -1.42 -3.14 21.80
CA ALA A 67 -2.12 -2.41 22.87
C ALA A 67 -1.18 -1.45 23.61
N GLU A 68 0.04 -1.90 23.91
CA GLU A 68 1.07 -1.08 24.57
C GLU A 68 1.43 0.15 23.71
N TRP A 69 1.69 -0.04 22.41
CA TRP A 69 2.04 1.08 21.53
C TRP A 69 0.88 2.03 21.28
N ALA A 70 -0.36 1.52 21.20
CA ALA A 70 -1.54 2.37 21.07
C ALA A 70 -1.69 3.28 22.30
N GLU A 71 -1.53 2.75 23.51
CA GLU A 71 -1.55 3.53 24.74
C GLU A 71 -0.38 4.52 24.80
N ARG A 72 0.86 4.05 24.57
CA ARG A 72 2.09 4.86 24.66
C ARG A 72 2.10 6.05 23.71
N LEU A 73 1.51 5.90 22.53
CA LEU A 73 1.43 6.93 21.49
C LEU A 73 0.13 7.73 21.51
N GLY A 74 -0.84 7.37 22.37
CA GLY A 74 -2.15 8.00 22.41
C GLY A 74 -2.96 7.75 21.13
N GLY A 75 -2.77 6.60 20.51
CA GLY A 75 -3.41 6.20 19.27
C GLY A 75 -4.50 5.15 19.47
N VAL A 76 -5.09 4.71 18.35
CA VAL A 76 -6.07 3.62 18.29
C VAL A 76 -5.57 2.54 17.31
N SER A 77 -6.06 1.32 17.47
CA SER A 77 -5.74 0.23 16.56
C SER A 77 -6.98 -0.25 15.82
N LEU A 78 -6.85 -0.53 14.52
CA LEU A 78 -7.89 -1.12 13.66
C LEU A 78 -7.58 -2.57 13.28
N MET A 79 -6.40 -3.05 13.61
CA MET A 79 -5.98 -4.46 13.50
C MET A 79 -4.69 -4.69 14.29
N SER A 80 -4.37 -5.93 14.62
CA SER A 80 -3.11 -6.30 15.27
C SER A 80 -1.90 -5.77 14.50
N GLY A 81 -0.88 -5.24 15.19
CA GLY A 81 0.32 -4.66 14.59
C GLY A 81 0.10 -3.33 13.87
N HIS A 82 -1.01 -2.65 14.10
CA HIS A 82 -1.32 -1.33 13.56
C HIS A 82 -1.66 -0.34 14.66
N VAL A 83 -1.15 0.89 14.57
CA VAL A 83 -1.55 2.02 15.43
C VAL A 83 -1.81 3.24 14.57
N ARG A 84 -2.96 3.86 14.75
CA ARG A 84 -3.38 5.09 14.07
C ARG A 84 -3.28 6.28 15.02
N LEU A 85 -2.60 7.33 14.58
CA LEU A 85 -2.48 8.60 15.28
C LEU A 85 -3.32 9.64 14.57
N PRO A 86 -4.23 10.37 15.26
CA PRO A 86 -5.08 11.35 14.62
C PRO A 86 -4.26 12.53 14.05
N ARG A 87 -3.23 12.93 14.75
CA ARG A 87 -2.21 13.92 14.33
C ARG A 87 -0.90 13.59 15.03
N ALA A 88 0.21 13.82 14.34
CA ALA A 88 1.53 13.75 14.95
C ALA A 88 2.34 14.98 14.53
N GLY A 89 3.28 15.37 15.37
CA GLY A 89 4.35 16.32 15.04
C GLY A 89 5.38 15.67 14.09
N ALA A 90 6.66 15.95 14.32
CA ALA A 90 7.73 15.26 13.62
C ALA A 90 7.72 13.78 14.00
N VAL A 91 7.52 12.92 13.01
CA VAL A 91 7.42 11.45 13.19
C VAL A 91 8.68 10.89 13.87
N GLU A 92 9.84 11.43 13.51
CA GLU A 92 11.13 11.02 14.05
C GLU A 92 11.29 11.31 15.55
N ALA A 93 10.47 12.21 16.11
CA ALA A 93 10.48 12.55 17.53
C ALA A 93 9.53 11.67 18.36
N LEU A 94 8.70 10.84 17.72
CA LEU A 94 7.78 9.96 18.42
C LEU A 94 8.52 8.81 19.13
N PRO A 95 8.07 8.39 20.32
CA PRO A 95 8.62 7.22 21.02
C PRO A 95 8.64 5.98 20.11
N GLY A 96 9.75 5.24 20.10
CA GLY A 96 9.90 4.01 19.32
C GLY A 96 10.41 4.19 17.90
N PHE A 97 10.46 5.42 17.34
CA PHE A 97 11.00 5.62 16.00
C PHE A 97 12.49 5.25 15.90
N GLY A 98 13.32 5.84 16.78
CA GLY A 98 14.76 5.58 16.80
C GLY A 98 15.12 4.14 17.19
N GLU A 99 14.26 3.49 17.97
CA GLU A 99 14.36 2.10 18.41
C GLU A 99 13.91 1.12 17.31
N GLY A 100 13.36 1.62 16.20
CA GLY A 100 12.86 0.80 15.09
C GLY A 100 11.65 -0.07 15.46
N ALA A 101 10.89 0.33 16.47
CA ALA A 101 9.73 -0.44 16.94
C ALA A 101 8.57 -0.44 15.92
N TRP A 102 8.54 0.53 15.02
CA TRP A 102 7.51 0.71 14.03
C TRP A 102 7.99 1.58 12.84
N TRP A 103 7.18 1.64 11.80
CA TRP A 103 7.35 2.53 10.64
C TRP A 103 6.00 3.07 10.16
N VAL A 104 6.05 4.18 9.40
CA VAL A 104 4.84 4.77 8.81
C VAL A 104 4.40 3.95 7.61
N GLN A 105 3.16 3.51 7.61
CA GLN A 105 2.55 2.77 6.50
C GLN A 105 1.03 2.85 6.64
N ASP A 106 0.32 3.23 5.55
CA ASP A 106 -1.14 3.27 5.54
C ASP A 106 -1.75 1.89 5.85
N LEU A 107 -2.89 1.90 6.53
CA LEU A 107 -3.58 0.69 6.94
C LEU A 107 -3.85 -0.27 5.77
N ALA A 108 -4.31 0.25 4.62
CA ALA A 108 -4.54 -0.59 3.44
C ALA A 108 -3.24 -1.22 2.91
N ALA A 109 -2.15 -0.44 2.90
CA ALA A 109 -0.84 -0.91 2.44
C ALA A 109 -0.23 -2.00 3.33
N THR A 110 -0.74 -2.19 4.56
CA THR A 110 -0.27 -3.26 5.46
C THR A 110 -0.83 -4.63 5.09
N VAL A 111 -2.01 -4.69 4.46
CA VAL A 111 -2.74 -5.94 4.23
C VAL A 111 -1.97 -6.92 3.33
N PRO A 112 -1.43 -6.51 2.15
CA PRO A 112 -0.86 -7.47 1.20
C PRO A 112 0.26 -8.36 1.77
N ALA A 113 1.16 -7.81 2.58
CA ALA A 113 2.23 -8.60 3.20
C ALA A 113 1.69 -9.61 4.23
N ARG A 114 0.61 -9.25 4.95
CA ARG A 114 -0.05 -10.13 5.93
C ARG A 114 -0.73 -11.33 5.30
N LEU A 115 -1.18 -11.20 4.04
CA LEU A 115 -1.80 -12.30 3.29
C LEU A 115 -0.86 -13.48 3.05
N LEU A 116 0.45 -13.30 3.24
CA LEU A 116 1.45 -14.37 3.13
C LEU A 116 1.64 -15.14 4.45
N GLY A 117 1.09 -14.65 5.57
CA GLY A 117 1.18 -15.30 6.88
C GLY A 117 2.58 -15.25 7.49
N GLN A 118 2.88 -16.20 8.40
CA GLN A 118 4.17 -16.32 9.09
C GLN A 118 5.20 -17.06 8.23
N GLY A 119 6.43 -16.58 8.26
CA GLY A 119 7.51 -17.09 7.43
C GLY A 119 8.16 -18.36 7.95
N GLU A 120 8.44 -18.43 9.24
CA GLU A 120 9.12 -19.57 9.88
C GLU A 120 10.45 -19.93 9.18
N GLY A 121 11.18 -18.92 8.70
CA GLY A 121 12.43 -19.08 7.96
C GLY A 121 12.26 -19.49 6.48
N ARG A 122 11.03 -19.62 5.97
CA ARG A 122 10.76 -19.87 4.55
C ARG A 122 11.09 -18.65 3.71
N ARG A 123 11.35 -18.85 2.42
CA ARG A 123 11.80 -17.80 1.49
C ARG A 123 10.65 -17.01 0.91
N ALA A 124 10.72 -15.67 1.01
CA ALA A 124 9.77 -14.77 0.37
C ALA A 124 10.48 -13.81 -0.59
N LEU A 125 9.79 -13.47 -1.68
CA LEU A 125 10.21 -12.42 -2.60
C LEU A 125 9.25 -11.23 -2.49
N ASP A 126 9.80 -10.05 -2.23
CA ASP A 126 9.08 -8.77 -2.31
C ASP A 126 9.47 -8.07 -3.62
N LEU A 127 8.53 -8.03 -4.57
CA LEU A 127 8.70 -7.40 -5.87
C LEU A 127 8.22 -5.95 -5.84
N CYS A 128 9.05 -5.05 -6.40
CA CYS A 128 8.86 -3.60 -6.32
C CYS A 128 8.95 -3.07 -4.88
N ALA A 129 9.88 -3.65 -4.11
CA ALA A 129 9.97 -3.60 -2.66
C ALA A 129 10.14 -2.21 -2.05
N ALA A 130 10.78 -1.28 -2.77
CA ALA A 130 11.12 0.02 -2.21
C ALA A 130 9.88 0.93 -2.00
N PRO A 131 9.77 1.63 -0.86
CA PRO A 131 10.82 1.97 0.12
C PRO A 131 10.98 0.96 1.28
N GLY A 132 10.33 -0.22 1.26
CA GLY A 132 10.60 -1.31 2.20
C GLY A 132 9.54 -1.56 3.28
N GLY A 133 8.40 -0.87 3.27
CA GLY A 133 7.35 -1.08 4.28
C GLY A 133 6.86 -2.53 4.34
N LYS A 134 6.57 -3.13 3.19
CA LYS A 134 6.14 -4.53 3.08
C LYS A 134 7.29 -5.51 3.28
N THR A 135 8.51 -5.17 2.81
CA THR A 135 9.73 -5.93 3.13
C THR A 135 9.92 -6.10 4.64
N MET A 136 9.81 -4.98 5.39
CA MET A 136 9.93 -5.00 6.86
C MET A 136 8.83 -5.83 7.52
N GLN A 137 7.58 -5.79 6.99
CA GLN A 137 6.50 -6.65 7.49
C GLN A 137 6.82 -8.13 7.31
N LEU A 138 7.29 -8.52 6.12
CA LEU A 138 7.66 -9.91 5.84
C LEU A 138 8.83 -10.37 6.73
N ALA A 139 9.88 -9.55 6.84
CA ALA A 139 11.00 -9.85 7.71
C ALA A 139 10.59 -9.98 9.19
N ALA A 140 9.73 -9.08 9.68
CA ALA A 140 9.19 -9.15 11.05
C ALA A 140 8.28 -10.37 11.26
N ALA A 141 7.62 -10.86 10.20
CA ALA A 141 6.84 -12.11 10.23
C ALA A 141 7.71 -13.38 10.09
N GLY A 142 9.04 -13.26 10.13
CA GLY A 142 9.96 -14.40 10.13
C GLY A 142 10.25 -15.01 8.75
N TRP A 143 10.00 -14.27 7.66
CA TRP A 143 10.39 -14.69 6.33
C TRP A 143 11.87 -14.39 6.06
N ASP A 144 12.56 -15.29 5.33
CA ASP A 144 13.84 -14.99 4.67
C ASP A 144 13.53 -14.22 3.38
N VAL A 145 13.70 -12.90 3.43
CA VAL A 145 13.19 -11.97 2.41
C VAL A 145 14.25 -11.60 1.39
N THR A 146 13.94 -11.80 0.11
CA THR A 146 14.61 -11.14 -1.01
C THR A 146 13.74 -9.95 -1.46
N ALA A 147 14.29 -8.73 -1.34
CA ALA A 147 13.63 -7.48 -1.72
C ALA A 147 14.18 -6.97 -3.05
N LEU A 148 13.37 -6.99 -4.11
CA LEU A 148 13.78 -6.61 -5.46
C LEU A 148 13.08 -5.32 -5.91
N ASP A 149 13.86 -4.34 -6.36
CA ASP A 149 13.35 -3.12 -7.01
C ASP A 149 14.34 -2.67 -8.10
N LYS A 150 13.83 -2.12 -9.20
CA LYS A 150 14.68 -1.61 -10.28
C LYS A 150 15.42 -0.32 -9.94
N SER A 151 14.96 0.41 -8.94
CA SER A 151 15.51 1.72 -8.55
C SER A 151 16.51 1.59 -7.42
N ALA A 152 17.81 1.56 -7.73
CA ALA A 152 18.88 1.55 -6.73
C ALA A 152 18.72 2.68 -5.69
N ARG A 153 18.35 3.89 -6.14
CA ARG A 153 18.11 5.04 -5.24
C ARG A 153 16.96 4.82 -4.27
N ARG A 154 15.88 4.15 -4.68
CA ARG A 154 14.78 3.81 -3.77
C ARG A 154 15.19 2.72 -2.78
N LEU A 155 16.03 1.80 -3.21
CA LEU A 155 16.59 0.74 -2.36
C LEU A 155 17.53 1.27 -1.26
N ASP A 156 18.17 2.41 -1.45
CA ASP A 156 18.96 3.03 -0.37
C ASP A 156 18.07 3.37 0.83
N ARG A 157 16.87 3.90 0.59
CA ARG A 157 15.90 4.16 1.66
C ARG A 157 15.40 2.86 2.32
N LEU A 158 15.23 1.79 1.55
CA LEU A 158 14.90 0.47 2.09
C LEU A 158 16.01 -0.03 3.03
N ARG A 159 17.28 0.09 2.63
CA ARG A 159 18.43 -0.29 3.48
C ARG A 159 18.49 0.54 4.76
N GLU A 160 18.25 1.85 4.70
CA GLU A 160 18.17 2.73 5.88
C GLU A 160 17.05 2.28 6.83
N ASN A 161 15.88 1.93 6.29
CA ASN A 161 14.75 1.45 7.08
C ASN A 161 15.04 0.10 7.74
N LEU A 162 15.60 -0.87 7.03
CA LEU A 162 16.03 -2.16 7.59
C LEU A 162 17.05 -1.96 8.73
N LYS A 163 18.05 -1.12 8.50
CA LYS A 163 19.05 -0.80 9.54
C LYS A 163 18.40 -0.19 10.79
N ARG A 164 17.46 0.76 10.61
CA ARG A 164 16.77 1.42 11.73
C ARG A 164 15.91 0.44 12.53
N THR A 165 15.21 -0.47 11.84
CA THR A 165 14.30 -1.43 12.48
C THR A 165 15.00 -2.69 12.99
N GLY A 166 16.30 -2.88 12.67
CA GLY A 166 17.04 -4.10 13.01
C GLY A 166 16.50 -5.35 12.32
N LEU A 167 15.85 -5.17 11.15
CA LEU A 167 15.34 -6.25 10.31
C LEU A 167 16.30 -6.50 9.15
N GLU A 168 16.29 -7.73 8.63
CA GLU A 168 17.20 -8.16 7.58
C GLU A 168 16.43 -8.58 6.33
N ALA A 169 17.00 -8.30 5.16
CA ALA A 169 16.54 -8.79 3.85
C ALA A 169 17.70 -8.74 2.85
N GLN A 170 17.71 -9.66 1.89
CA GLN A 170 18.59 -9.58 0.73
C GLN A 170 18.05 -8.51 -0.24
N VAL A 171 18.82 -7.45 -0.48
CA VAL A 171 18.37 -6.32 -1.33
C VAL A 171 18.99 -6.43 -2.71
N VAL A 172 18.14 -6.58 -3.72
CA VAL A 172 18.52 -6.80 -5.13
C VAL A 172 18.05 -5.63 -5.99
N ALA A 173 19.00 -4.97 -6.69
CA ALA A 173 18.69 -3.92 -7.65
C ALA A 173 18.61 -4.55 -9.06
N ALA A 174 17.41 -4.85 -9.53
CA ALA A 174 17.21 -5.48 -10.85
C ALA A 174 15.81 -5.17 -11.42
N ASP A 175 15.67 -5.30 -12.72
CA ASP A 175 14.38 -5.31 -13.40
C ASP A 175 13.75 -6.69 -13.25
N ALA A 176 12.54 -6.76 -12.65
CA ALA A 176 11.83 -8.01 -12.43
C ALA A 176 11.55 -8.80 -13.71
N LEU A 177 11.43 -8.14 -14.87
CA LEU A 177 11.22 -8.83 -16.15
C LEU A 177 12.49 -9.47 -16.72
N ALA A 178 13.67 -8.98 -16.30
CA ALA A 178 14.96 -9.48 -16.75
C ALA A 178 15.66 -10.38 -15.71
N TRP A 179 15.27 -10.25 -14.44
CA TRP A 179 15.88 -11.00 -13.33
C TRP A 179 15.37 -12.44 -13.28
N GLN A 180 16.21 -13.34 -12.74
CA GLN A 180 15.87 -14.75 -12.54
C GLN A 180 16.41 -15.19 -11.17
N PRO A 181 15.57 -15.77 -10.29
CA PRO A 181 16.05 -16.35 -9.04
C PRO A 181 16.84 -17.65 -9.28
N GLU A 182 17.80 -17.93 -8.42
CA GLU A 182 18.52 -19.19 -8.41
C GLU A 182 17.66 -20.35 -7.93
N GLU A 183 16.75 -20.07 -6.98
CA GLU A 183 15.82 -21.04 -6.42
C GLU A 183 14.41 -20.43 -6.29
N PRO A 184 13.36 -21.25 -6.40
CA PRO A 184 11.99 -20.79 -6.25
C PRO A 184 11.67 -20.36 -4.81
N PHE A 185 10.61 -19.57 -4.65
CA PHE A 185 10.13 -19.00 -3.39
C PHE A 185 8.92 -19.75 -2.84
N ASP A 186 8.75 -19.74 -1.52
CA ASP A 186 7.56 -20.23 -0.83
C ASP A 186 6.42 -19.20 -0.87
N ALA A 187 6.77 -17.92 -0.91
CA ALA A 187 5.83 -16.82 -1.03
C ALA A 187 6.37 -15.69 -1.91
N ILE A 188 5.49 -15.02 -2.65
CA ILE A 188 5.82 -13.84 -3.42
C ILE A 188 4.78 -12.75 -3.15
N LEU A 189 5.25 -11.56 -2.82
CA LEU A 189 4.46 -10.34 -2.80
C LEU A 189 4.81 -9.53 -4.05
N LEU A 190 3.82 -9.24 -4.88
CA LEU A 190 3.94 -8.31 -5.99
C LEU A 190 3.14 -7.03 -5.68
N ASP A 191 3.82 -6.02 -5.10
CA ASP A 191 3.28 -4.67 -4.94
C ASP A 191 3.56 -3.88 -6.22
N ALA A 192 2.71 -4.08 -7.22
CA ALA A 192 3.02 -3.73 -8.60
C ALA A 192 3.06 -2.21 -8.86
N PRO A 193 3.91 -1.75 -9.79
CA PRO A 193 3.84 -0.39 -10.27
C PRO A 193 2.46 -0.10 -10.85
N CYS A 194 1.83 1.01 -10.42
CA CYS A 194 0.47 1.37 -10.78
C CYS A 194 0.31 2.89 -10.86
N THR A 195 -0.89 3.35 -11.24
CA THR A 195 -1.25 4.78 -11.27
C THR A 195 -1.22 5.44 -9.89
N ALA A 196 -1.28 4.64 -8.82
CA ALA A 196 -1.35 5.07 -7.43
C ALA A 196 -2.55 5.96 -7.09
N THR A 197 -3.63 5.92 -7.88
CA THR A 197 -4.82 6.77 -7.68
C THR A 197 -5.50 6.55 -6.33
N GLY A 198 -5.31 5.39 -5.71
CA GLY A 198 -5.80 5.11 -4.37
C GLY A 198 -5.11 5.91 -3.25
N THR A 199 -3.92 6.48 -3.51
CA THR A 199 -3.19 7.31 -2.54
C THR A 199 -3.56 8.79 -2.59
N CYS A 200 -4.60 9.15 -3.34
CA CYS A 200 -4.99 10.53 -3.61
C CYS A 200 -5.30 11.37 -2.35
N ARG A 201 -5.63 10.74 -1.22
CA ARG A 201 -5.76 11.43 0.08
C ARG A 201 -4.46 12.09 0.54
N ARG A 202 -3.31 11.45 0.25
CA ARG A 202 -1.96 11.88 0.63
C ARG A 202 -1.27 12.62 -0.50
N HIS A 203 -1.57 12.22 -1.73
CA HIS A 203 -0.92 12.66 -2.96
C HIS A 203 -1.98 13.06 -4.00
N PRO A 204 -2.73 14.15 -3.81
CA PRO A 204 -3.82 14.53 -4.73
C PRO A 204 -3.34 14.80 -6.16
N ASP A 205 -2.06 15.07 -6.35
CA ASP A 205 -1.44 15.28 -7.66
C ASP A 205 -1.44 14.01 -8.55
N VAL A 206 -1.58 12.81 -7.98
CA VAL A 206 -1.67 11.55 -8.76
C VAL A 206 -2.87 11.58 -9.70
N LEU A 207 -3.97 12.26 -9.33
CA LEU A 207 -5.18 12.37 -10.13
C LEU A 207 -5.01 13.25 -11.39
N HIS A 208 -3.96 14.05 -11.44
CA HIS A 208 -3.60 14.88 -12.60
C HIS A 208 -2.55 14.22 -13.51
N ARG A 209 -2.02 13.08 -13.11
CA ARG A 209 -0.95 12.35 -13.80
C ARG A 209 -1.44 10.96 -14.21
N LEU A 210 -2.68 10.81 -14.65
CA LEU A 210 -3.13 9.48 -15.10
C LEU A 210 -2.21 9.03 -16.25
N PRO A 211 -1.19 8.22 -15.96
CA PRO A 211 -0.30 7.69 -16.99
C PRO A 211 -1.08 6.74 -17.87
N ALA A 212 -0.44 6.20 -18.89
CA ALA A 212 -1.02 5.17 -19.74
C ALA A 212 -1.37 3.92 -18.93
N ILE A 213 -2.63 3.83 -18.47
CA ILE A 213 -3.14 2.73 -17.63
C ILE A 213 -2.91 1.40 -18.34
N ASP A 214 -3.16 1.34 -19.65
CA ASP A 214 -2.97 0.13 -20.46
C ASP A 214 -1.53 -0.39 -20.43
N GLU A 215 -0.53 0.51 -20.43
CA GLU A 215 0.90 0.14 -20.35
C GLU A 215 1.22 -0.44 -18.97
N LEU A 216 0.70 0.16 -17.90
CA LEU A 216 0.87 -0.35 -16.54
C LEU A 216 0.16 -1.69 -16.34
N ALA A 217 -1.06 -1.83 -16.84
CA ALA A 217 -1.81 -3.08 -16.80
C ALA A 217 -1.09 -4.20 -17.58
N ALA A 218 -0.47 -3.89 -18.72
CA ALA A 218 0.34 -4.86 -19.48
C ALA A 218 1.62 -5.26 -18.71
N LEU A 219 2.27 -4.30 -18.06
CA LEU A 219 3.44 -4.58 -17.20
C LEU A 219 3.06 -5.47 -16.01
N GLN A 220 1.95 -5.18 -15.34
CA GLN A 220 1.44 -5.95 -14.22
C GLN A 220 1.14 -7.40 -14.62
N ARG A 221 0.50 -7.63 -15.78
CA ARG A 221 0.29 -8.99 -16.33
C ARG A 221 1.59 -9.75 -16.52
N SER A 222 2.59 -9.07 -17.11
CA SER A 222 3.90 -9.68 -17.33
C SER A 222 4.60 -10.03 -16.01
N MET A 223 4.51 -9.17 -15.00
CA MET A 223 5.08 -9.42 -13.68
C MET A 223 4.35 -10.54 -12.92
N LEU A 224 3.01 -10.61 -13.01
CA LEU A 224 2.21 -11.72 -12.45
C LEU A 224 2.62 -13.07 -13.05
N ALA A 225 2.78 -13.13 -14.37
CA ALA A 225 3.21 -14.35 -15.04
C ALA A 225 4.61 -14.79 -14.56
N ARG A 226 5.56 -13.87 -14.45
CA ARG A 226 6.91 -14.14 -13.93
C ARG A 226 6.88 -14.60 -12.47
N ALA A 227 6.10 -13.95 -11.63
CA ALA A 227 5.96 -14.33 -10.23
C ALA A 227 5.42 -15.76 -10.07
N ALA A 228 4.44 -16.16 -10.89
CA ALA A 228 3.91 -17.53 -10.87
C ALA A 228 4.96 -18.61 -11.23
N GLU A 229 5.86 -18.31 -12.16
CA GLU A 229 6.96 -19.21 -12.53
C GLU A 229 7.90 -19.46 -11.34
N TRP A 230 8.19 -18.42 -10.54
CA TRP A 230 9.17 -18.47 -9.46
C TRP A 230 8.65 -19.05 -8.14
N LEU A 231 7.36 -19.37 -8.04
CA LEU A 231 6.79 -20.06 -6.88
C LEU A 231 7.07 -21.56 -6.88
N ARG A 232 7.28 -22.11 -5.70
CA ARG A 232 7.25 -23.56 -5.45
C ARG A 232 5.80 -24.10 -5.52
N PRO A 233 5.60 -25.39 -5.79
CA PRO A 233 4.32 -26.03 -5.53
C PRO A 233 3.90 -25.78 -4.07
N GLY A 234 2.63 -25.44 -3.84
CA GLY A 234 2.10 -25.03 -2.54
C GLY A 234 2.40 -23.58 -2.15
N GLY A 235 3.24 -22.88 -2.92
CA GLY A 235 3.60 -21.48 -2.66
C GLY A 235 2.43 -20.50 -2.86
N VAL A 236 2.55 -19.31 -2.24
CA VAL A 236 1.51 -18.27 -2.20
C VAL A 236 1.98 -17.03 -2.95
N LEU A 237 1.12 -16.48 -3.83
CA LEU A 237 1.30 -15.19 -4.47
C LEU A 237 0.26 -14.21 -3.95
N ALA A 238 0.70 -13.08 -3.40
CA ALA A 238 -0.14 -11.92 -3.16
C ALA A 238 0.19 -10.83 -4.19
N TYR A 239 -0.82 -10.35 -4.89
CA TYR A 239 -0.76 -9.21 -5.79
C TYR A 239 -1.42 -8.01 -5.15
N ALA A 240 -0.83 -6.83 -5.30
CA ALA A 240 -1.40 -5.62 -4.78
C ALA A 240 -1.09 -4.40 -5.65
N VAL A 241 -2.04 -3.44 -5.66
CA VAL A 241 -1.87 -2.11 -6.23
C VAL A 241 -2.56 -1.07 -5.36
N CYS A 242 -1.92 0.09 -5.18
CA CYS A 242 -2.53 1.25 -4.54
C CYS A 242 -3.32 2.09 -5.58
N SER A 243 -4.21 1.45 -6.33
CA SER A 243 -4.96 2.03 -7.43
C SER A 243 -6.46 1.81 -7.28
N LEU A 244 -7.27 2.77 -7.73
CA LEU A 244 -8.73 2.68 -7.87
C LEU A 244 -9.15 2.28 -9.29
N GLU A 245 -8.18 2.09 -10.21
CA GLU A 245 -8.47 1.73 -11.59
C GLU A 245 -8.74 0.23 -11.71
N PRO A 246 -9.92 -0.20 -12.23
CA PRO A 246 -10.26 -1.62 -12.37
C PRO A 246 -9.27 -2.42 -13.22
N GLU A 247 -8.69 -1.78 -14.24
CA GLU A 247 -7.72 -2.37 -15.16
C GLU A 247 -6.43 -2.82 -14.45
N GLU A 248 -6.10 -2.18 -13.34
CA GLU A 248 -4.92 -2.49 -12.52
C GLU A 248 -5.24 -3.45 -11.37
N GLY A 249 -6.51 -3.57 -10.97
CA GLY A 249 -6.97 -4.42 -9.88
C GLY A 249 -7.76 -5.63 -10.36
N GLU A 250 -9.08 -5.48 -10.40
CA GLU A 250 -10.05 -6.54 -10.64
C GLU A 250 -9.85 -7.23 -11.99
N GLU A 251 -9.53 -6.49 -13.04
CA GLU A 251 -9.32 -7.08 -14.37
C GLU A 251 -8.04 -7.92 -14.41
N GLN A 252 -6.97 -7.52 -13.72
CA GLN A 252 -5.77 -8.34 -13.57
C GLN A 252 -6.11 -9.65 -12.86
N ALA A 253 -6.85 -9.56 -11.74
CA ALA A 253 -7.18 -10.74 -10.95
C ALA A 253 -8.10 -11.71 -11.72
N ARG A 254 -9.08 -11.22 -12.49
CA ARG A 254 -9.95 -12.06 -13.33
C ARG A 254 -9.18 -12.72 -14.49
N ALA A 255 -8.24 -12.00 -15.08
CA ALA A 255 -7.45 -12.50 -16.20
C ALA A 255 -6.37 -13.50 -15.79
N PHE A 256 -5.94 -13.48 -14.53
CA PHE A 256 -4.84 -14.31 -14.05
C PHE A 256 -5.33 -15.71 -13.65
N THR A 257 -5.04 -16.70 -14.48
CA THR A 257 -5.49 -18.10 -14.35
C THR A 257 -4.34 -19.09 -14.12
N ALA A 258 -3.10 -18.62 -13.98
CA ALA A 258 -1.93 -19.49 -13.85
C ALA A 258 -1.85 -20.21 -12.49
N LEU A 259 -2.53 -19.69 -11.46
CA LEU A 259 -2.56 -20.23 -10.12
C LEU A 259 -4.01 -20.37 -9.61
N ALA A 260 -4.24 -21.21 -8.61
CA ALA A 260 -5.55 -21.37 -8.01
C ALA A 260 -5.89 -20.15 -7.11
N PRO A 261 -7.08 -19.54 -7.24
CA PRO A 261 -7.51 -18.48 -6.34
C PRO A 261 -7.51 -18.94 -4.87
N ASP A 262 -7.05 -18.07 -3.97
CA ASP A 262 -7.03 -18.28 -2.53
C ASP A 262 -7.73 -17.08 -1.87
N ALA A 263 -9.01 -17.23 -1.54
CA ALA A 263 -9.85 -16.14 -1.07
C ALA A 263 -9.34 -15.55 0.24
N ILE A 264 -9.36 -14.22 0.33
CA ILE A 264 -9.03 -13.48 1.55
C ILE A 264 -10.21 -13.62 2.51
N ALA A 265 -9.94 -14.06 3.73
CA ALA A 265 -10.96 -14.15 4.78
C ALA A 265 -11.17 -12.78 5.45
N ALA A 266 -12.37 -12.56 6.01
CA ALA A 266 -12.70 -11.29 6.65
C ALA A 266 -11.79 -10.97 7.86
N GLU A 267 -11.33 -11.99 8.56
CA GLU A 267 -10.44 -11.89 9.73
C GLU A 267 -9.01 -11.41 9.34
N GLU A 268 -8.64 -11.53 8.07
CA GLU A 268 -7.35 -11.06 7.57
C GLU A 268 -7.37 -9.56 7.24
N LEU A 269 -8.55 -8.93 7.26
CA LEU A 269 -8.77 -7.54 6.89
C LEU A 269 -8.95 -6.64 8.14
N PRO A 270 -8.69 -5.33 8.00
CA PRO A 270 -8.97 -4.38 9.07
C PRO A 270 -10.44 -4.37 9.47
N ALA A 271 -10.73 -4.08 10.73
CA ALA A 271 -12.10 -3.94 11.23
C ALA A 271 -12.91 -2.95 10.36
N GLY A 272 -14.07 -3.38 9.90
CA GLY A 272 -14.96 -2.61 9.03
C GLY A 272 -14.65 -2.70 7.53
N VAL A 273 -13.62 -3.46 7.14
CA VAL A 273 -13.34 -3.83 5.74
C VAL A 273 -13.78 -5.28 5.52
N VAL A 274 -14.48 -5.54 4.43
CA VAL A 274 -14.93 -6.89 4.07
C VAL A 274 -14.37 -7.26 2.69
N PRO A 275 -14.09 -8.55 2.45
CA PRO A 275 -13.64 -8.99 1.13
C PRO A 275 -14.77 -8.82 0.10
N THR A 276 -14.37 -8.66 -1.17
CA THR A 276 -15.32 -8.70 -2.28
C THR A 276 -15.95 -10.09 -2.42
N PRO A 277 -17.05 -10.24 -3.20
CA PRO A 277 -17.63 -11.56 -3.45
C PRO A 277 -16.65 -12.57 -4.06
N GLU A 278 -15.65 -12.09 -4.80
CA GLU A 278 -14.57 -12.92 -5.36
C GLU A 278 -13.46 -13.27 -4.35
N GLY A 279 -13.54 -12.76 -3.12
CA GLY A 279 -12.54 -12.99 -2.09
C GLY A 279 -11.29 -12.10 -2.21
N TRP A 280 -11.44 -10.88 -2.73
CA TRP A 280 -10.35 -9.89 -2.83
C TRP A 280 -10.51 -8.77 -1.80
N LEU A 281 -9.41 -8.05 -1.53
CA LEU A 281 -9.49 -6.73 -0.91
C LEU A 281 -9.77 -5.67 -1.98
N ARG A 282 -10.78 -4.83 -1.73
CA ARG A 282 -10.93 -3.53 -2.37
C ARG A 282 -11.24 -2.50 -1.29
N SER A 283 -10.39 -1.48 -1.17
CA SER A 283 -10.66 -0.31 -0.34
C SER A 283 -10.66 0.97 -1.16
N ASP A 284 -11.31 2.00 -0.64
CA ASP A 284 -11.34 3.34 -1.23
C ASP A 284 -11.32 4.43 -0.14
N PRO A 285 -10.97 5.68 -0.47
CA PRO A 285 -10.91 6.80 0.47
C PRO A 285 -12.19 7.10 1.24
N GLY A 286 -13.35 6.68 0.75
CA GLY A 286 -14.65 6.84 1.42
C GLY A 286 -14.96 5.78 2.47
N MET A 287 -14.12 4.77 2.62
CA MET A 287 -14.30 3.72 3.63
C MET A 287 -13.70 4.14 4.96
N LEU A 288 -14.23 3.60 6.07
CA LEU A 288 -13.77 3.86 7.44
C LEU A 288 -13.74 5.36 7.80
N ALA A 289 -14.67 6.16 7.28
CA ALA A 289 -14.70 7.62 7.48
C ALA A 289 -14.69 8.02 8.96
N ASP A 290 -15.46 7.34 9.80
CA ASP A 290 -15.54 7.60 11.27
C ASP A 290 -14.23 7.25 11.99
N ALA A 291 -13.40 6.42 11.39
CA ALA A 291 -12.07 6.05 11.91
C ALA A 291 -10.92 6.84 11.25
N GLY A 292 -11.21 7.86 10.43
CA GLY A 292 -10.23 8.68 9.73
C GLY A 292 -9.87 8.19 8.33
N GLY A 293 -10.65 7.26 7.77
CA GLY A 293 -10.53 6.78 6.39
C GLY A 293 -9.42 5.74 6.18
N ILE A 294 -9.25 5.32 4.94
CA ILE A 294 -8.24 4.35 4.48
C ILE A 294 -7.84 4.71 3.05
N ASP A 295 -6.63 4.39 2.60
CA ASP A 295 -6.25 4.59 1.20
C ASP A 295 -6.95 3.56 0.29
N GLY A 296 -7.09 3.91 -0.99
CA GLY A 296 -7.61 3.00 -2.00
C GLY A 296 -6.56 1.94 -2.33
N PHE A 297 -6.97 0.68 -2.24
CA PHE A 297 -6.09 -0.45 -2.48
C PHE A 297 -6.85 -1.62 -3.08
N PHE A 298 -6.16 -2.39 -3.91
CA PHE A 298 -6.63 -3.70 -4.33
C PHE A 298 -5.60 -4.75 -3.94
N ALA A 299 -6.05 -5.92 -3.46
CA ALA A 299 -5.20 -7.09 -3.31
C ALA A 299 -5.96 -8.39 -3.59
N ALA A 300 -5.26 -9.34 -4.20
CA ALA A 300 -5.74 -10.69 -4.45
C ALA A 300 -4.65 -11.71 -4.14
N ARG A 301 -5.05 -12.93 -3.82
CA ARG A 301 -4.14 -14.01 -3.43
C ARG A 301 -4.42 -15.28 -4.21
N TRP A 302 -3.35 -16.01 -4.54
CA TRP A 302 -3.40 -17.30 -5.21
C TRP A 302 -2.40 -18.28 -4.61
N ARG A 303 -2.63 -19.55 -4.87
CA ARG A 303 -1.77 -20.65 -4.46
C ARG A 303 -1.35 -21.47 -5.67
N LYS A 304 -0.08 -21.87 -5.74
CA LYS A 304 0.42 -22.80 -6.75
C LYS A 304 0.08 -24.22 -6.33
N VAL A 305 -0.72 -24.89 -7.12
CA VAL A 305 -1.13 -26.29 -6.93
C VAL A 305 -0.03 -27.22 -7.42
#